data_119c131835bf89da197be042bf1c28b6
#
_entry.id   119c131835bf89da197be042bf1c28b6
#
_cell.length_a   1.000
_cell.length_b   1.000
_cell.length_c   1.000
_cell.angle_alpha   90.00
_cell.angle_beta   90.00
_cell.angle_gamma   90.00
#
_symmetry.space_group_name_H-M   'P 1'
#
loop_
_entity.id
_entity.type
_entity.pdbx_description
1 polymer ?
#
loop_
_entity_poly.entity_id
_entity_poly.type
_entity_poly.pdbx_seq_one_letter_code
_entity_poly.pdbx_strand_id
1 'polypeptide(L)'
;MKIIVPATSANIGPGFDSVGVAVTKYLQIEVCEERDEWLIEHQIGKWIPHDERNLLLKIALQIVPDLQSRRLKMTSDVPLARGLGSSSSVIVAGIELANQLGQLNLSDHEKLQLATKIEGHPDNVAPAIYGNLVIASSVDGQVSAIVADFPECDFLAYIPNYELRTRDSRGVLPKKLSYKEAVAASSIANVAVAALLAGDMVTAGQAIEGDLFHERYRQDLVREFATIKQVAKENGAYATYLSGAGPTVMVLASHDKMPTIKAELEKQPFKGKLHDLKVDTQGVRVEAK
;
A
#
# COMPACT_ATOMS: atom_id res chain seq x y z
N MET A 1 24.63 -5.56 -0.90
CA MET A 1 23.42 -5.38 -1.71
C MET A 1 22.37 -4.62 -0.92
N LYS A 2 21.44 -3.96 -1.59
CA LYS A 2 20.39 -3.18 -0.97
C LYS A 2 19.04 -3.56 -1.60
N ILE A 3 18.09 -3.98 -0.79
CA ILE A 3 16.72 -4.27 -1.19
C ILE A 3 15.89 -3.02 -0.94
N ILE A 4 15.12 -2.58 -1.93
CA ILE A 4 14.26 -1.40 -1.87
C ILE A 4 12.84 -1.83 -2.20
N VAL A 5 11.89 -1.52 -1.33
CA VAL A 5 10.47 -1.86 -1.50
C VAL A 5 9.64 -0.58 -1.37
N PRO A 6 8.80 -0.24 -2.36
CA PRO A 6 7.94 0.93 -2.28
C PRO A 6 6.81 0.75 -1.26
N ALA A 7 6.30 1.87 -0.77
CA ALA A 7 5.00 1.95 -0.12
C ALA A 7 3.88 1.70 -1.13
N THR A 8 2.70 1.39 -0.64
CA THR A 8 1.54 1.12 -1.50
C THR A 8 0.28 1.79 -0.96
N SER A 9 -0.58 2.24 -1.86
CA SER A 9 -1.93 2.67 -1.55
C SER A 9 -2.90 1.65 -2.12
N ALA A 10 -3.70 1.04 -1.25
CA ALA A 10 -4.57 -0.07 -1.59
C ALA A 10 -6.04 0.32 -1.61
N ASN A 11 -6.86 -0.53 -2.18
CA ASN A 11 -8.29 -0.41 -2.44
C ASN A 11 -8.65 0.58 -3.54
N ILE A 12 -8.15 1.81 -3.47
CA ILE A 12 -8.47 2.89 -4.42
C ILE A 12 -10.00 2.99 -4.61
N GLY A 13 -10.71 3.23 -3.48
CA GLY A 13 -12.18 3.16 -3.43
C GLY A 13 -12.68 1.72 -3.54
N PRO A 14 -13.50 1.37 -4.56
CA PRO A 14 -14.25 0.12 -4.63
C PRO A 14 -13.41 -1.13 -4.96
N GLY A 15 -12.11 -0.98 -5.20
CA GLY A 15 -11.19 -2.10 -5.46
C GLY A 15 -10.75 -2.86 -4.20
N PHE A 16 -11.67 -3.02 -3.24
CA PHE A 16 -11.41 -3.62 -1.93
C PHE A 16 -10.71 -4.97 -2.01
N ASP A 17 -9.57 -5.11 -1.29
CA ASP A 17 -8.70 -6.29 -1.26
C ASP A 17 -8.19 -6.76 -2.65
N SER A 18 -8.25 -5.89 -3.68
CA SER A 18 -7.94 -6.25 -5.07
C SER A 18 -7.05 -5.24 -5.78
N VAL A 19 -7.29 -3.93 -5.63
CA VAL A 19 -6.61 -2.90 -6.39
C VAL A 19 -5.61 -2.15 -5.53
N GLY A 20 -4.40 -1.93 -6.03
CA GLY A 20 -3.40 -1.13 -5.35
C GLY A 20 -2.41 -0.46 -6.31
N VAL A 21 -1.74 0.56 -5.82
CA VAL A 21 -0.70 1.30 -6.55
C VAL A 21 0.53 1.47 -5.67
N ALA A 22 1.69 1.27 -6.26
CA ALA A 22 2.97 1.57 -5.61
C ALA A 22 3.27 3.06 -5.64
N VAL A 23 3.76 3.61 -4.53
CA VAL A 23 4.02 5.05 -4.38
C VAL A 23 5.40 5.33 -3.78
N THR A 24 5.91 6.53 -4.07
CA THR A 24 7.27 6.98 -3.69
C THR A 24 7.43 7.28 -2.20
N LYS A 25 7.52 6.24 -1.41
CA LYS A 25 8.09 6.12 -0.06
C LYS A 25 8.66 4.72 0.03
N TYR A 26 9.74 4.52 0.75
CA TYR A 26 10.48 3.26 0.64
C TYR A 26 10.87 2.66 1.98
N LEU A 27 10.78 1.34 2.04
CA LEU A 27 11.52 0.51 2.97
C LEU A 27 12.81 0.08 2.28
N GLN A 28 13.96 0.23 2.97
CA GLN A 28 15.25 -0.14 2.44
C GLN A 28 15.99 -1.05 3.43
N ILE A 29 16.52 -2.16 2.91
CA ILE A 29 17.30 -3.13 3.68
C ILE A 29 18.69 -3.23 3.07
N GLU A 30 19.69 -2.71 3.75
CA GLU A 30 21.08 -2.90 3.36
C GLU A 30 21.61 -4.18 4.02
N VAL A 31 22.02 -5.14 3.20
CA VAL A 31 22.65 -6.38 3.66
C VAL A 31 24.15 -6.14 3.80
N CYS A 32 24.64 -6.27 5.03
CA CYS A 32 26.01 -6.01 5.42
C CYS A 32 26.80 -7.34 5.58
N GLU A 33 27.84 -7.33 6.42
CA GLU A 33 28.72 -8.45 6.67
C GLU A 33 28.03 -9.64 7.36
N GLU A 34 28.65 -10.81 7.24
CA GLU A 34 28.27 -12.02 7.95
C GLU A 34 28.56 -11.93 9.46
N ARG A 35 27.73 -12.60 10.25
CA ARG A 35 27.83 -12.66 11.71
C ARG A 35 27.42 -14.04 12.20
N ASP A 36 27.69 -14.31 13.49
CA ASP A 36 27.22 -15.52 14.16
C ASP A 36 25.71 -15.47 14.44
N GLU A 37 25.19 -14.26 14.67
CA GLU A 37 23.77 -14.02 14.95
C GLU A 37 23.23 -12.87 14.08
N TRP A 38 21.92 -12.91 13.77
CA TRP A 38 21.23 -11.86 13.06
C TRP A 38 21.16 -10.57 13.88
N LEU A 39 21.47 -9.45 13.24
CA LEU A 39 21.32 -8.11 13.82
C LEU A 39 20.68 -7.18 12.80
N ILE A 40 19.55 -6.55 13.16
CA ILE A 40 18.91 -5.48 12.37
C ILE A 40 19.10 -4.15 13.08
N GLU A 41 19.85 -3.24 12.50
CA GLU A 41 19.99 -1.86 12.95
C GLU A 41 18.86 -1.02 12.34
N HIS A 42 18.03 -0.39 13.18
CA HIS A 42 16.97 0.52 12.74
C HIS A 42 16.60 1.53 13.83
N GLN A 43 15.88 2.60 13.39
CA GLN A 43 15.29 3.61 14.29
C GLN A 43 13.77 3.75 14.05
N ILE A 44 13.10 2.71 13.50
CA ILE A 44 11.71 2.76 13.05
C ILE A 44 10.73 2.77 14.25
N GLY A 45 11.07 2.09 15.33
CA GLY A 45 10.27 2.03 16.56
C GLY A 45 10.91 1.19 17.65
N LYS A 46 10.71 1.58 18.92
CA LYS A 46 11.33 0.92 20.07
C LYS A 46 10.88 -0.52 20.34
N TRP A 47 9.70 -0.90 19.82
CA TRP A 47 9.10 -2.23 19.98
C TRP A 47 9.37 -3.17 18.80
N ILE A 48 10.02 -2.69 17.76
CA ILE A 48 10.41 -3.53 16.63
C ILE A 48 11.69 -4.25 17.02
N PRO A 49 11.72 -5.60 16.98
CA PRO A 49 12.91 -6.36 17.35
C PRO A 49 14.10 -6.12 16.42
N HIS A 50 15.30 -6.21 16.99
CA HIS A 50 16.58 -6.10 16.28
C HIS A 50 17.20 -7.44 15.91
N ASP A 51 16.50 -8.54 16.12
CA ASP A 51 16.94 -9.94 15.95
C ASP A 51 15.91 -10.75 15.12
N GLU A 52 16.01 -12.07 15.14
CA GLU A 52 15.14 -13.01 14.40
C GLU A 52 13.64 -12.87 14.71
N ARG A 53 13.27 -12.21 15.79
CA ARG A 53 11.88 -11.89 16.12
C ARG A 53 11.29 -10.79 15.25
N ASN A 54 12.14 -10.09 14.49
CA ASN A 54 11.68 -9.11 13.51
C ASN A 54 10.91 -9.77 12.37
N LEU A 55 9.81 -9.16 11.93
CA LEU A 55 8.96 -9.72 10.87
C LEU A 55 9.74 -10.02 9.59
N LEU A 56 10.68 -9.16 9.20
CA LEU A 56 11.55 -9.35 8.04
C LEU A 56 12.27 -10.71 8.10
N LEU A 57 12.95 -10.99 9.22
CA LEU A 57 13.70 -12.22 9.39
C LEU A 57 12.81 -13.43 9.62
N LYS A 58 11.69 -13.29 10.34
CA LYS A 58 10.70 -14.36 10.46
C LYS A 58 10.26 -14.89 9.10
N ILE A 59 9.99 -13.99 8.16
CA ILE A 59 9.57 -14.36 6.80
C ILE A 59 10.74 -14.99 6.04
N ALA A 60 11.91 -14.36 6.07
CA ALA A 60 13.07 -14.87 5.35
C ALA A 60 13.46 -16.27 5.84
N LEU A 61 13.51 -16.49 7.17
CA LEU A 61 13.85 -17.78 7.78
C LEU A 61 12.74 -18.82 7.68
N GLN A 62 11.48 -18.42 7.52
CA GLN A 62 10.39 -19.35 7.20
C GLN A 62 10.53 -19.93 5.79
N ILE A 63 11.08 -19.17 4.85
CA ILE A 63 11.30 -19.59 3.46
C ILE A 63 12.61 -20.38 3.33
N VAL A 64 13.69 -19.88 3.94
CA VAL A 64 15.00 -20.53 3.95
C VAL A 64 15.53 -20.55 5.39
N PRO A 65 15.34 -21.65 6.14
CA PRO A 65 15.71 -21.73 7.57
C PRO A 65 17.22 -21.57 7.85
N ASP A 66 18.06 -22.01 6.92
CA ASP A 66 19.52 -22.09 7.11
C ASP A 66 20.27 -20.91 6.48
N LEU A 67 19.62 -19.74 6.34
CA LEU A 67 20.30 -18.53 5.85
C LEU A 67 21.45 -18.13 6.77
N GLN A 68 22.61 -17.84 6.18
CA GLN A 68 23.76 -17.32 6.92
C GLN A 68 23.41 -15.97 7.55
N SER A 69 23.57 -15.89 8.88
CA SER A 69 23.29 -14.69 9.68
C SER A 69 24.15 -13.50 9.24
N ARG A 70 23.54 -12.32 9.20
CA ARG A 70 24.18 -11.08 8.76
C ARG A 70 23.73 -9.89 9.60
N ARG A 71 24.51 -8.82 9.55
CA ARG A 71 24.04 -7.51 9.96
C ARG A 71 23.24 -6.89 8.81
N LEU A 72 22.05 -6.36 9.15
CA LEU A 72 21.18 -5.64 8.24
C LEU A 72 21.00 -4.22 8.76
N LYS A 73 20.95 -3.23 7.85
CA LYS A 73 20.47 -1.88 8.19
C LYS A 73 19.11 -1.68 7.54
N MET A 74 18.12 -1.37 8.36
CA MET A 74 16.75 -1.12 7.91
C MET A 74 16.41 0.36 8.10
N THR A 75 16.06 1.03 7.01
CA THR A 75 15.55 2.40 7.00
C THR A 75 14.20 2.44 6.32
N SER A 76 13.29 3.30 6.79
CA SER A 76 11.96 3.41 6.19
C SER A 76 11.42 4.82 6.33
N ASP A 77 10.88 5.36 5.26
CA ASP A 77 10.01 6.54 5.24
C ASP A 77 8.52 6.18 5.06
N VAL A 78 8.23 4.86 5.03
CA VAL A 78 6.86 4.34 5.07
C VAL A 78 6.34 4.39 6.51
N PRO A 79 5.29 5.16 6.79
CA PRO A 79 4.81 5.32 8.16
C PRO A 79 4.12 4.04 8.65
N LEU A 80 4.42 3.64 9.90
CA LEU A 80 3.83 2.44 10.51
C LEU A 80 2.32 2.63 10.78
N ALA A 81 1.52 1.60 10.48
CA ALA A 81 0.08 1.52 10.78
C ALA A 81 -0.72 2.74 10.29
N ARG A 82 -0.41 3.25 9.08
CA ARG A 82 -1.07 4.43 8.51
C ARG A 82 -1.65 4.20 7.10
N GLY A 83 -1.86 2.93 6.73
CA GLY A 83 -2.55 2.62 5.46
C GLY A 83 -1.68 2.78 4.21
N LEU A 84 -0.36 2.79 4.34
CA LEU A 84 0.60 2.87 3.22
C LEU A 84 1.43 1.58 3.05
N GLY A 85 0.88 0.43 3.39
CA GLY A 85 1.48 -0.87 3.12
C GLY A 85 2.76 -1.18 3.92
N SER A 86 2.94 -0.61 5.15
CA SER A 86 4.18 -0.82 5.90
C SER A 86 4.43 -2.29 6.30
N SER A 87 3.39 -3.08 6.59
CA SER A 87 3.52 -4.53 6.82
C SER A 87 3.89 -5.25 5.53
N SER A 88 3.17 -4.93 4.46
CA SER A 88 3.35 -5.54 3.14
C SER A 88 4.75 -5.28 2.57
N SER A 89 5.30 -4.06 2.77
CA SER A 89 6.68 -3.77 2.35
C SER A 89 7.71 -4.61 3.11
N VAL A 90 7.49 -4.89 4.41
CA VAL A 90 8.37 -5.78 5.21
C VAL A 90 8.23 -7.23 4.75
N ILE A 91 7.00 -7.69 4.42
CA ILE A 91 6.75 -9.05 3.88
C ILE A 91 7.51 -9.24 2.57
N VAL A 92 7.35 -8.30 1.63
CA VAL A 92 8.02 -8.36 0.33
C VAL A 92 9.54 -8.29 0.50
N ALA A 93 10.05 -7.43 1.39
CA ALA A 93 11.47 -7.35 1.68
C ALA A 93 12.02 -8.66 2.29
N GLY A 94 11.26 -9.33 3.16
CA GLY A 94 11.64 -10.63 3.75
C GLY A 94 11.71 -11.75 2.71
N ILE A 95 10.74 -11.78 1.79
CA ILE A 95 10.73 -12.72 0.66
C ILE A 95 11.93 -12.46 -0.25
N GLU A 96 12.20 -11.19 -0.58
CA GLU A 96 13.32 -10.83 -1.44
C GLU A 96 14.66 -11.10 -0.75
N LEU A 97 14.77 -10.90 0.56
CA LEU A 97 15.98 -11.27 1.33
C LEU A 97 16.25 -12.78 1.24
N ALA A 98 15.22 -13.60 1.43
CA ALA A 98 15.32 -15.07 1.28
C ALA A 98 15.68 -15.45 -0.15
N ASN A 99 15.07 -14.81 -1.13
CA ASN A 99 15.32 -15.04 -2.55
C ASN A 99 16.79 -14.78 -2.91
N GLN A 100 17.34 -13.66 -2.48
CA GLN A 100 18.72 -13.26 -2.79
C GLN A 100 19.77 -14.08 -2.02
N LEU A 101 19.60 -14.23 -0.72
CA LEU A 101 20.59 -14.96 0.09
C LEU A 101 20.50 -16.49 -0.09
N GLY A 102 19.29 -17.00 -0.33
CA GLY A 102 19.04 -18.42 -0.61
C GLY A 102 19.18 -18.80 -2.08
N GLN A 103 19.45 -17.83 -2.99
CA GLN A 103 19.60 -18.04 -4.44
C GLN A 103 18.41 -18.80 -5.06
N LEU A 104 17.18 -18.47 -4.63
CA LEU A 104 15.98 -19.20 -5.02
C LEU A 104 15.53 -18.92 -6.45
N ASN A 105 15.93 -17.77 -7.01
CA ASN A 105 15.51 -17.30 -8.35
C ASN A 105 13.98 -17.25 -8.54
N LEU A 106 13.25 -16.81 -7.51
CA LEU A 106 11.79 -16.68 -7.56
C LEU A 106 11.37 -15.65 -8.60
N SER A 107 10.43 -16.03 -9.45
CA SER A 107 9.72 -15.10 -10.30
C SER A 107 8.84 -14.15 -9.47
N ASP A 108 8.47 -12.99 -10.03
CA ASP A 108 7.59 -12.06 -9.33
C ASP A 108 6.21 -12.66 -9.02
N HIS A 109 5.74 -13.56 -9.87
CA HIS A 109 4.49 -14.30 -9.61
C HIS A 109 4.61 -15.25 -8.40
N GLU A 110 5.72 -15.97 -8.24
CA GLU A 110 5.97 -16.81 -7.07
C GLU A 110 6.12 -15.98 -5.80
N LYS A 111 6.81 -14.85 -5.88
CA LYS A 111 6.86 -13.86 -4.77
C LYS A 111 5.47 -13.36 -4.40
N LEU A 112 4.63 -13.05 -5.40
CA LEU A 112 3.23 -12.61 -5.17
C LEU A 112 2.40 -13.68 -4.48
N GLN A 113 2.50 -14.94 -4.90
CA GLN A 113 1.80 -16.06 -4.26
C GLN A 113 2.21 -16.22 -2.79
N LEU A 114 3.52 -16.20 -2.51
CA LEU A 114 4.05 -16.26 -1.15
C LEU A 114 3.58 -15.07 -0.30
N ALA A 115 3.71 -13.86 -0.82
CA ALA A 115 3.34 -12.64 -0.13
C ALA A 115 1.83 -12.59 0.17
N THR A 116 0.99 -12.96 -0.80
CA THR A 116 -0.48 -13.00 -0.64
C THR A 116 -0.89 -14.05 0.40
N LYS A 117 -0.23 -15.22 0.42
CA LYS A 117 -0.49 -16.25 1.43
C LYS A 117 -0.17 -15.77 2.86
N ILE A 118 0.85 -14.92 3.01
CA ILE A 118 1.27 -14.37 4.32
C ILE A 118 0.36 -13.21 4.74
N GLU A 119 0.08 -12.27 3.83
CA GLU A 119 -0.72 -11.07 4.11
C GLU A 119 -2.22 -11.34 4.16
N GLY A 120 -2.70 -12.29 3.37
CA GLY A 120 -4.11 -12.67 3.24
C GLY A 120 -4.86 -11.99 2.08
N HIS A 121 -4.30 -10.93 1.50
CA HIS A 121 -4.85 -10.20 0.35
C HIS A 121 -3.73 -9.58 -0.50
N PRO A 122 -3.93 -9.44 -1.85
CA PRO A 122 -2.87 -9.03 -2.76
C PRO A 122 -2.70 -7.51 -2.91
N ASP A 123 -3.66 -6.70 -2.54
CA ASP A 123 -3.81 -5.28 -2.88
C ASP A 123 -2.64 -4.37 -2.50
N ASN A 124 -1.86 -4.74 -1.47
CA ASN A 124 -0.63 -4.05 -1.08
C ASN A 124 0.62 -4.79 -1.56
N VAL A 125 0.68 -6.11 -1.42
CA VAL A 125 1.89 -6.86 -1.77
C VAL A 125 2.12 -6.92 -3.28
N ALA A 126 1.07 -6.93 -4.08
CA ALA A 126 1.19 -6.95 -5.53
C ALA A 126 1.87 -5.67 -6.07
N PRO A 127 1.39 -4.44 -5.79
CA PRO A 127 2.08 -3.26 -6.24
C PRO A 127 3.46 -3.07 -5.55
N ALA A 128 3.67 -3.56 -4.34
CA ALA A 128 5.00 -3.56 -3.73
C ALA A 128 6.01 -4.41 -4.51
N ILE A 129 5.56 -5.50 -5.16
CA ILE A 129 6.39 -6.38 -6.00
C ILE A 129 6.57 -5.81 -7.41
N TYR A 130 5.47 -5.47 -8.08
CA TYR A 130 5.49 -5.12 -9.50
C TYR A 130 5.69 -3.62 -9.78
N GLY A 131 5.45 -2.75 -8.80
CA GLY A 131 5.27 -1.33 -9.08
C GLY A 131 3.91 -1.05 -9.73
N ASN A 132 3.70 0.19 -10.17
CA ASN A 132 2.55 0.64 -10.93
C ASN A 132 1.18 0.42 -10.26
N LEU A 133 0.10 0.46 -11.06
CA LEU A 133 -1.25 0.05 -10.71
C LEU A 133 -1.34 -1.47 -10.87
N VAL A 134 -1.77 -2.18 -9.84
CA VAL A 134 -1.99 -3.63 -9.92
C VAL A 134 -3.43 -3.95 -9.52
N ILE A 135 -4.08 -4.69 -10.38
CA ILE A 135 -5.39 -5.30 -10.15
C ILE A 135 -5.16 -6.79 -9.95
N ALA A 136 -5.45 -7.30 -8.77
CA ALA A 136 -5.19 -8.70 -8.42
C ALA A 136 -6.42 -9.36 -7.79
N SER A 137 -6.50 -10.67 -7.93
CA SER A 137 -7.48 -11.49 -7.22
C SER A 137 -6.79 -12.67 -6.55
N SER A 138 -7.32 -13.10 -5.40
CA SER A 138 -6.87 -14.30 -4.69
C SER A 138 -8.10 -15.12 -4.32
N VAL A 139 -8.30 -16.22 -5.04
CA VAL A 139 -9.45 -17.12 -4.84
C VAL A 139 -8.93 -18.55 -4.78
N ASP A 140 -9.33 -19.30 -3.76
CA ASP A 140 -8.94 -20.71 -3.56
C ASP A 140 -7.42 -20.96 -3.63
N GLY A 141 -6.64 -19.97 -3.11
CA GLY A 141 -5.18 -20.02 -3.12
C GLY A 141 -4.53 -19.73 -4.47
N GLN A 142 -5.32 -19.42 -5.49
CA GLN A 142 -4.83 -18.97 -6.79
C GLN A 142 -4.79 -17.44 -6.82
N VAL A 143 -3.64 -16.89 -7.16
CA VAL A 143 -3.45 -15.45 -7.30
C VAL A 143 -3.26 -15.11 -8.77
N SER A 144 -4.02 -14.16 -9.28
CA SER A 144 -3.81 -13.56 -10.60
C SER A 144 -3.68 -12.05 -10.48
N ALA A 145 -2.85 -11.45 -11.33
CA ALA A 145 -2.60 -10.02 -11.31
C ALA A 145 -2.45 -9.46 -12.72
N ILE A 146 -2.94 -8.25 -12.90
CA ILE A 146 -2.72 -7.42 -14.09
C ILE A 146 -1.98 -6.17 -13.61
N VAL A 147 -0.84 -5.88 -14.23
CA VAL A 147 -0.05 -4.67 -14.01
C VAL A 147 -0.34 -3.69 -15.13
N ALA A 148 -0.62 -2.45 -14.79
CA ALA A 148 -0.91 -1.40 -15.75
C ALA A 148 -0.31 -0.07 -15.27
N ASP A 149 -0.04 0.83 -16.20
CA ASP A 149 0.34 2.19 -15.85
C ASP A 149 -0.83 2.90 -15.18
N PHE A 150 -0.54 3.63 -14.09
CA PHE A 150 -1.55 4.50 -13.51
C PHE A 150 -1.74 5.73 -14.43
N PRO A 151 -2.99 6.17 -14.68
CA PRO A 151 -3.24 7.37 -15.48
C PRO A 151 -2.52 8.60 -14.93
N GLU A 152 -2.17 9.52 -15.82
CA GLU A 152 -1.48 10.75 -15.44
C GLU A 152 -2.33 11.59 -14.48
N CYS A 153 -1.87 11.70 -13.25
CA CYS A 153 -2.42 12.60 -12.23
C CYS A 153 -1.42 12.75 -11.08
N ASP A 154 -1.62 13.75 -10.25
CA ASP A 154 -0.87 13.95 -9.02
C ASP A 154 -1.54 13.25 -7.83
N PHE A 155 -0.72 12.75 -6.91
CA PHE A 155 -1.12 12.13 -5.67
C PHE A 155 -0.72 13.00 -4.50
N LEU A 156 -1.68 13.37 -3.66
CA LEU A 156 -1.44 14.02 -2.39
C LEU A 156 -1.93 13.11 -1.26
N ALA A 157 -1.03 12.73 -0.36
CA ALA A 157 -1.36 11.93 0.81
C ALA A 157 -1.43 12.82 2.06
N TYR A 158 -2.57 12.86 2.73
CA TYR A 158 -2.64 13.33 4.10
C TYR A 158 -2.40 12.16 5.04
N ILE A 159 -1.33 12.25 5.84
CA ILE A 159 -0.93 11.22 6.80
C ILE A 159 -1.19 11.74 8.21
N PRO A 160 -2.20 11.25 8.93
CA PRO A 160 -2.46 11.64 10.31
C PRO A 160 -1.33 11.27 11.27
N ASN A 161 -1.27 11.94 12.41
CA ASN A 161 -0.29 11.65 13.46
C ASN A 161 -0.69 10.47 14.38
N TYR A 162 -1.89 9.90 14.21
CA TYR A 162 -2.39 8.73 14.93
C TYR A 162 -2.37 7.47 14.07
N GLU A 163 -2.37 6.33 14.72
CA GLU A 163 -2.40 5.01 14.08
C GLU A 163 -3.83 4.47 13.99
N LEU A 164 -4.10 3.72 12.93
CA LEU A 164 -5.31 2.91 12.79
C LEU A 164 -4.90 1.49 12.37
N ARG A 165 -5.12 0.55 13.27
CA ARG A 165 -4.75 -0.85 13.01
C ARG A 165 -5.72 -1.47 12.01
N THR A 166 -5.21 -2.23 11.07
CA THR A 166 -6.01 -2.92 10.04
C THR A 166 -7.13 -3.76 10.67
N ARG A 167 -6.85 -4.46 11.78
CA ARG A 167 -7.86 -5.24 12.51
C ARG A 167 -9.04 -4.38 12.97
N ASP A 168 -8.77 -3.19 13.50
CA ASP A 168 -9.81 -2.31 14.05
C ASP A 168 -10.64 -1.70 12.90
N SER A 169 -9.99 -1.33 11.82
CA SER A 169 -10.64 -0.86 10.59
C SER A 169 -11.43 -1.94 9.86
N ARG A 170 -11.01 -3.21 9.92
CA ARG A 170 -11.82 -4.34 9.42
C ARG A 170 -13.00 -4.67 10.34
N GLY A 171 -12.88 -4.38 11.63
CA GLY A 171 -13.91 -4.66 12.62
C GLY A 171 -15.22 -3.90 12.42
N VAL A 172 -15.21 -2.76 11.71
CA VAL A 172 -16.42 -1.98 11.41
C VAL A 172 -17.15 -2.44 10.14
N LEU A 173 -16.55 -3.35 9.36
CA LEU A 173 -17.16 -3.85 8.12
C LEU A 173 -18.32 -4.81 8.42
N PRO A 174 -19.38 -4.78 7.59
CA PRO A 174 -20.47 -5.72 7.72
C PRO A 174 -19.99 -7.15 7.39
N LYS A 175 -20.54 -8.13 8.08
CA LYS A 175 -20.23 -9.55 7.81
C LYS A 175 -20.82 -10.05 6.49
N LYS A 176 -21.85 -9.38 5.96
CA LYS A 176 -22.58 -9.75 4.74
C LYS A 176 -23.09 -8.50 4.04
N LEU A 177 -23.13 -8.54 2.72
CA LEU A 177 -23.87 -7.61 1.89
C LEU A 177 -25.10 -8.34 1.34
N SER A 178 -26.19 -7.63 1.13
CA SER A 178 -27.31 -8.16 0.34
C SER A 178 -26.86 -8.40 -1.10
N TYR A 179 -27.51 -9.33 -1.80
CA TYR A 179 -27.16 -9.59 -3.22
C TYR A 179 -27.25 -8.31 -4.08
N LYS A 180 -28.27 -7.47 -3.82
CA LYS A 180 -28.43 -6.19 -4.50
C LYS A 180 -27.27 -5.22 -4.23
N GLU A 181 -26.82 -5.12 -3.00
CA GLU A 181 -25.66 -4.28 -2.62
C GLU A 181 -24.37 -4.83 -3.22
N ALA A 182 -24.17 -6.15 -3.19
CA ALA A 182 -22.99 -6.77 -3.78
C ALA A 182 -22.91 -6.54 -5.29
N VAL A 183 -24.04 -6.62 -6.01
CA VAL A 183 -24.11 -6.31 -7.45
C VAL A 183 -23.79 -4.84 -7.71
N ALA A 184 -24.33 -3.90 -6.91
CA ALA A 184 -24.05 -2.47 -7.04
C ALA A 184 -22.56 -2.20 -6.78
N ALA A 185 -21.99 -2.73 -5.68
CA ALA A 185 -20.59 -2.58 -5.34
C ALA A 185 -19.65 -3.13 -6.43
N SER A 186 -19.93 -4.33 -6.93
CA SER A 186 -19.19 -4.95 -8.03
C SER A 186 -19.25 -4.12 -9.32
N SER A 187 -20.43 -3.59 -9.68
CA SER A 187 -20.58 -2.78 -10.89
C SER A 187 -19.76 -1.49 -10.83
N ILE A 188 -19.75 -0.82 -9.67
CA ILE A 188 -18.93 0.39 -9.45
C ILE A 188 -17.43 0.05 -9.53
N ALA A 189 -17.01 -1.07 -8.90
CA ALA A 189 -15.62 -1.51 -8.96
C ALA A 189 -15.15 -1.78 -10.40
N ASN A 190 -16.00 -2.45 -11.20
CA ASN A 190 -15.70 -2.72 -12.61
C ASN A 190 -15.53 -1.41 -13.41
N VAL A 191 -16.39 -0.42 -13.17
CA VAL A 191 -16.28 0.90 -13.83
C VAL A 191 -15.03 1.63 -13.37
N ALA A 192 -14.69 1.62 -12.06
CA ALA A 192 -13.48 2.26 -11.55
C ALA A 192 -12.22 1.69 -12.22
N VAL A 193 -12.09 0.36 -12.27
CA VAL A 193 -10.94 -0.31 -12.90
C VAL A 193 -10.89 -0.01 -14.39
N ALA A 194 -12.02 -0.13 -15.10
CA ALA A 194 -12.07 0.13 -16.55
C ALA A 194 -11.71 1.57 -16.88
N ALA A 195 -12.21 2.55 -16.12
CA ALA A 195 -11.92 3.96 -16.30
C ALA A 195 -10.44 4.29 -16.01
N LEU A 196 -9.86 3.72 -14.95
CA LEU A 196 -8.41 3.85 -14.68
C LEU A 196 -7.60 3.32 -15.85
N LEU A 197 -7.90 2.12 -16.35
CA LEU A 197 -7.17 1.53 -17.48
C LEU A 197 -7.37 2.31 -18.80
N ALA A 198 -8.50 2.97 -18.96
CA ALA A 198 -8.80 3.82 -20.13
C ALA A 198 -8.22 5.25 -20.00
N GLY A 199 -7.69 5.64 -18.84
CA GLY A 199 -7.20 7.00 -18.59
C GLY A 199 -8.33 8.04 -18.37
N ASP A 200 -9.58 7.60 -18.21
CA ASP A 200 -10.70 8.47 -17.91
C ASP A 200 -10.77 8.79 -16.41
N MET A 201 -9.98 9.76 -15.98
CA MET A 201 -9.89 10.14 -14.58
C MET A 201 -11.16 10.76 -14.02
N VAL A 202 -12.03 11.32 -14.85
CA VAL A 202 -13.31 11.88 -14.39
C VAL A 202 -14.26 10.74 -13.99
N THR A 203 -14.45 9.78 -14.87
CA THR A 203 -15.28 8.59 -14.58
C THR A 203 -14.66 7.74 -13.47
N ALA A 204 -13.32 7.56 -13.48
CA ALA A 204 -12.60 6.85 -12.42
C ALA A 204 -12.84 7.48 -11.05
N GLY A 205 -12.71 8.81 -10.96
CA GLY A 205 -12.90 9.56 -9.70
C GLY A 205 -14.31 9.41 -9.14
N GLN A 206 -15.33 9.51 -9.98
CA GLN A 206 -16.72 9.29 -9.57
C GLN A 206 -16.95 7.87 -9.04
N ALA A 207 -16.38 6.87 -9.71
CA ALA A 207 -16.51 5.48 -9.29
C ALA A 207 -15.68 5.19 -8.00
N ILE A 208 -14.47 5.76 -7.86
CA ILE A 208 -13.64 5.65 -6.66
C ILE A 208 -14.39 6.19 -5.44
N GLU A 209 -15.01 7.37 -5.55
CA GLU A 209 -15.79 7.97 -4.46
C GLU A 209 -17.15 7.29 -4.21
N GLY A 210 -17.56 6.42 -5.12
CA GLY A 210 -18.79 5.65 -5.04
C GLY A 210 -18.68 4.32 -4.30
N ASP A 211 -17.56 4.03 -3.61
CA ASP A 211 -17.33 2.75 -2.92
C ASP A 211 -18.46 2.35 -1.98
N LEU A 212 -18.91 1.10 -2.11
CA LEU A 212 -19.91 0.48 -1.27
C LEU A 212 -19.38 -0.70 -0.44
N PHE A 213 -18.09 -1.08 -0.62
CA PHE A 213 -17.50 -2.20 0.10
C PHE A 213 -16.98 -1.82 1.47
N HIS A 214 -16.20 -0.73 1.59
CA HIS A 214 -15.47 -0.48 2.82
C HIS A 214 -15.45 0.97 3.29
N GLU A 215 -15.29 1.96 2.41
CA GLU A 215 -15.02 3.34 2.79
C GLU A 215 -16.19 3.95 3.58
N ARG A 216 -17.43 3.71 3.15
CA ARG A 216 -18.64 4.19 3.84
C ARG A 216 -18.73 3.74 5.30
N TYR A 217 -18.06 2.64 5.68
CA TYR A 217 -18.04 2.14 7.05
C TYR A 217 -16.81 2.61 7.82
N ARG A 218 -15.72 2.93 7.12
CA ARG A 218 -14.43 3.31 7.70
C ARG A 218 -14.23 4.81 7.84
N GLN A 219 -14.93 5.62 7.05
CA GLN A 219 -14.73 7.08 6.98
C GLN A 219 -14.81 7.75 8.36
N ASP A 220 -15.70 7.31 9.24
CA ASP A 220 -15.88 7.89 10.58
C ASP A 220 -14.72 7.56 11.55
N LEU A 221 -13.85 6.61 11.19
CA LEU A 221 -12.61 6.33 11.93
C LEU A 221 -11.51 7.36 11.64
N VAL A 222 -11.66 8.15 10.58
CA VAL A 222 -10.68 9.14 10.13
C VAL A 222 -11.30 10.54 10.18
N ARG A 223 -10.99 11.28 11.24
CA ARG A 223 -11.64 12.54 11.61
C ARG A 223 -11.59 13.61 10.51
N GLU A 224 -10.49 13.62 9.76
CA GLU A 224 -10.22 14.61 8.74
C GLU A 224 -10.81 14.26 7.37
N PHE A 225 -11.27 13.01 7.18
CA PHE A 225 -11.66 12.49 5.88
C PHE A 225 -12.74 13.32 5.20
N ALA A 226 -13.84 13.61 5.89
CA ALA A 226 -14.95 14.36 5.33
C ALA A 226 -14.52 15.78 4.89
N THR A 227 -13.72 16.47 5.72
CA THR A 227 -13.22 17.80 5.41
C THR A 227 -12.25 17.78 4.23
N ILE A 228 -11.31 16.82 4.20
CA ILE A 228 -10.38 16.69 3.08
C ILE A 228 -11.15 16.43 1.78
N LYS A 229 -12.12 15.52 1.81
CA LYS A 229 -12.95 15.18 0.65
C LYS A 229 -13.72 16.38 0.12
N GLN A 230 -14.33 17.16 1.02
CA GLN A 230 -15.05 18.38 0.65
C GLN A 230 -14.11 19.42 0.02
N VAL A 231 -13.02 19.78 0.71
CA VAL A 231 -12.05 20.77 0.22
C VAL A 231 -11.45 20.35 -1.12
N ALA A 232 -11.05 19.10 -1.26
CA ALA A 232 -10.48 18.57 -2.49
C ALA A 232 -11.48 18.65 -3.65
N LYS A 233 -12.72 18.24 -3.42
CA LYS A 233 -13.81 18.28 -4.42
C LYS A 233 -14.14 19.69 -4.87
N GLU A 234 -14.26 20.65 -3.94
CA GLU A 234 -14.52 22.06 -4.24
C GLU A 234 -13.42 22.71 -5.08
N ASN A 235 -12.19 22.17 -5.01
CA ASN A 235 -11.03 22.64 -5.76
C ASN A 235 -10.67 21.76 -6.97
N GLY A 236 -11.56 20.84 -7.38
CA GLY A 236 -11.47 20.13 -8.65
C GLY A 236 -10.63 18.84 -8.60
N ALA A 237 -10.51 18.20 -7.45
CA ALA A 237 -9.93 16.85 -7.37
C ALA A 237 -10.78 15.84 -8.16
N TYR A 238 -10.11 14.85 -8.75
CA TYR A 238 -10.78 13.71 -9.37
C TYR A 238 -11.43 12.81 -8.33
N ALA A 239 -10.70 12.50 -7.25
CA ALA A 239 -11.15 11.63 -6.18
C ALA A 239 -10.43 11.90 -4.86
N THR A 240 -11.12 11.55 -3.77
CA THR A 240 -10.57 11.43 -2.43
C THR A 240 -10.98 10.08 -1.86
N TYR A 241 -10.01 9.29 -1.37
CA TYR A 241 -10.27 7.96 -0.85
C TYR A 241 -9.36 7.59 0.34
N LEU A 242 -9.75 6.58 1.11
CA LEU A 242 -8.94 6.01 2.19
C LEU A 242 -7.92 5.02 1.63
N SER A 243 -6.64 5.24 1.88
CA SER A 243 -5.57 4.33 1.49
C SER A 243 -5.60 3.08 2.39
N GLY A 244 -5.87 1.92 1.79
CA GLY A 244 -5.98 0.64 2.50
C GLY A 244 -7.01 0.67 3.61
N ALA A 245 -6.57 0.38 4.84
CA ALA A 245 -7.41 0.45 6.04
C ALA A 245 -7.54 1.87 6.61
N GLY A 246 -6.86 2.86 6.04
CA GLY A 246 -6.64 4.18 6.61
C GLY A 246 -5.50 4.17 7.66
N PRO A 247 -5.26 5.29 8.38
CA PRO A 247 -6.00 6.54 8.30
C PRO A 247 -5.49 7.52 7.22
N THR A 248 -4.54 7.15 6.38
CA THR A 248 -4.10 8.01 5.27
C THR A 248 -5.24 8.27 4.30
N VAL A 249 -5.42 9.53 3.96
CA VAL A 249 -6.37 10.00 2.95
C VAL A 249 -5.59 10.38 1.70
N MET A 250 -5.95 9.79 0.57
CA MET A 250 -5.39 10.09 -0.74
C MET A 250 -6.29 11.04 -1.51
N VAL A 251 -5.69 12.02 -2.17
CA VAL A 251 -6.35 12.93 -3.11
C VAL A 251 -5.68 12.78 -4.47
N LEU A 252 -6.47 12.56 -5.50
CA LEU A 252 -6.05 12.50 -6.89
C LEU A 252 -6.55 13.73 -7.63
N ALA A 253 -5.68 14.42 -8.34
CA ALA A 253 -6.05 15.58 -9.14
C ALA A 253 -5.13 15.75 -10.35
N SER A 254 -5.56 16.56 -11.30
CA SER A 254 -4.67 17.03 -12.38
C SER A 254 -3.57 17.94 -11.83
N HIS A 255 -2.46 17.98 -12.55
CA HIS A 255 -1.27 18.75 -12.15
C HIS A 255 -1.57 20.24 -11.92
N ASP A 256 -2.47 20.83 -12.69
CA ASP A 256 -2.89 22.24 -12.55
C ASP A 256 -3.75 22.52 -11.31
N LYS A 257 -4.49 21.51 -10.79
CA LYS A 257 -5.37 21.64 -9.63
C LYS A 257 -4.67 21.32 -8.30
N MET A 258 -3.71 20.40 -8.32
CA MET A 258 -3.07 19.91 -7.10
C MET A 258 -2.44 21.01 -6.21
N PRO A 259 -1.76 22.05 -6.75
CA PRO A 259 -1.21 23.12 -5.91
C PRO A 259 -2.29 23.89 -5.13
N THR A 260 -3.44 24.17 -5.75
CA THR A 260 -4.56 24.86 -5.09
C THR A 260 -5.16 23.98 -3.99
N ILE A 261 -5.42 22.70 -4.30
CA ILE A 261 -5.95 21.75 -3.32
C ILE A 261 -5.05 21.67 -2.11
N LYS A 262 -3.73 21.51 -2.32
CA LYS A 262 -2.73 21.43 -1.25
C LYS A 262 -2.74 22.68 -0.38
N ALA A 263 -2.73 23.86 -1.00
CA ALA A 263 -2.76 25.15 -0.28
C ALA A 263 -4.05 25.33 0.55
N GLU A 264 -5.21 24.89 0.07
CA GLU A 264 -6.46 24.93 0.83
C GLU A 264 -6.49 23.93 1.98
N LEU A 265 -5.90 22.74 1.80
CA LEU A 265 -5.76 21.75 2.85
C LEU A 265 -4.76 22.19 3.94
N GLU A 266 -3.69 22.90 3.58
CA GLU A 266 -2.71 23.45 4.54
C GLU A 266 -3.31 24.51 5.47
N LYS A 267 -4.41 25.17 5.08
CA LYS A 267 -5.15 26.11 5.94
C LYS A 267 -6.01 25.44 7.00
N GLN A 268 -6.26 24.13 6.86
CA GLN A 268 -7.10 23.39 7.80
C GLN A 268 -6.33 23.09 9.11
N PRO A 269 -7.01 23.03 10.26
CA PRO A 269 -6.39 22.79 11.56
C PRO A 269 -6.00 21.33 11.77
N PHE A 270 -5.45 20.67 10.75
CA PHE A 270 -5.04 19.28 10.80
C PHE A 270 -3.71 19.11 11.53
N LYS A 271 -3.57 17.99 12.26
CA LYS A 271 -2.33 17.64 12.97
C LYS A 271 -1.42 16.68 12.20
N GLY A 272 -1.87 16.16 11.07
CA GLY A 272 -1.11 15.31 10.17
C GLY A 272 -0.24 16.12 9.22
N LYS A 273 0.36 15.41 8.25
CA LYS A 273 1.21 16.02 7.21
C LYS A 273 0.71 15.69 5.83
N LEU A 274 0.83 16.65 4.92
CA LEU A 274 0.62 16.47 3.49
C LEU A 274 1.93 16.05 2.82
N HIS A 275 1.86 15.06 1.96
CA HIS A 275 2.99 14.55 1.19
C HIS A 275 2.61 14.40 -0.28
N ASP A 276 3.36 15.03 -1.15
CA ASP A 276 3.30 14.77 -2.59
C ASP A 276 3.92 13.39 -2.84
N LEU A 277 3.20 12.52 -3.51
CA LEU A 277 3.66 11.19 -3.89
C LEU A 277 3.59 11.05 -5.41
N LYS A 278 4.39 10.12 -5.93
CA LYS A 278 4.33 9.69 -7.32
C LYS A 278 4.15 8.19 -7.38
N VAL A 279 3.72 7.68 -8.52
CA VAL A 279 3.71 6.24 -8.76
C VAL A 279 5.15 5.73 -8.84
N ASP A 280 5.45 4.66 -8.07
CA ASP A 280 6.67 3.89 -8.27
C ASP A 280 6.40 2.82 -9.33
N THR A 281 7.15 2.86 -10.43
CA THR A 281 6.93 1.97 -11.59
C THR A 281 7.79 0.72 -11.56
N GLN A 282 8.64 0.55 -10.54
CA GLN A 282 9.63 -0.53 -10.50
C GLN A 282 9.28 -1.64 -9.52
N GLY A 283 8.55 -1.32 -8.44
CA GLY A 283 8.32 -2.28 -7.36
C GLY A 283 9.57 -2.62 -6.57
N VAL A 284 9.60 -3.84 -6.01
CA VAL A 284 10.77 -4.34 -5.28
C VAL A 284 11.96 -4.47 -6.20
N ARG A 285 13.11 -3.96 -5.75
CA ARG A 285 14.35 -4.01 -6.53
C ARG A 285 15.57 -4.21 -5.64
N VAL A 286 16.61 -4.75 -6.24
CA VAL A 286 17.90 -5.03 -5.58
C VAL A 286 18.99 -4.26 -6.29
N GLU A 287 19.69 -3.42 -5.53
CA GLU A 287 20.86 -2.68 -6.00
C GLU A 287 22.15 -3.39 -5.52
N ALA A 288 23.09 -3.63 -6.43
CA ALA A 288 24.43 -4.04 -6.06
C ALA A 288 25.14 -2.90 -5.29
N LYS A 289 26.06 -3.25 -4.36
CA LYS A 289 26.91 -2.23 -3.74
C LYS A 289 27.98 -1.76 -4.71
#